data_8b0322aef116147acdda6de8da708032
#
_entry.id   8b0322aef116147acdda6de8da708032
#
_cell.length_a   1.000
_cell.length_b   1.000
_cell.length_c   1.000
_cell.angle_alpha   90.00
_cell.angle_beta   90.00
_cell.angle_gamma   90.00
#
_symmetry.space_group_name_H-M   'P 1'
#
loop_
_entity.id
_entity.type
_entity.pdbx_description
1 polymer ?
#
loop_
_entity_poly.entity_id
_entity_poly.type
_entity_poly.pdbx_seq_one_letter_code
_entity_poly.pdbx_strand_id
1 'polypeptide(L)'
;MVICRAMVNNKYLKFLRDNYKKMESDPFNTSNRLITPSDVISIFSRLKIDYQPKDIHFYRKSFIHESYRKLKCYESYKNTIGALDLQDESYERLEFIGDALIESIVANYLYDRYHII
;
A
#
# COMPACT_ATOMS: atom_id res chain seq x y z
N MET A 1 -25.23 -19.55 -1.93
CA MET A 1 -24.76 -19.08 -3.24
C MET A 1 -24.50 -20.28 -4.12
N VAL A 2 -25.41 -20.54 -5.07
CA VAL A 2 -25.38 -21.74 -5.93
C VAL A 2 -24.44 -21.44 -7.09
N ILE A 3 -23.30 -22.13 -7.15
CA ILE A 3 -22.41 -22.08 -8.30
C ILE A 3 -22.95 -23.03 -9.36
N CYS A 4 -23.53 -22.48 -10.42
CA CYS A 4 -23.87 -23.23 -11.61
C CYS A 4 -22.60 -23.90 -12.16
N ARG A 5 -22.56 -25.26 -12.11
CA ARG A 5 -21.60 -26.06 -12.86
C ARG A 5 -21.98 -26.01 -14.35
N ALA A 6 -21.61 -24.94 -15.04
CA ALA A 6 -21.57 -24.94 -16.49
C ALA A 6 -20.23 -25.53 -16.94
N MET A 7 -20.25 -26.41 -17.93
CA MET A 7 -19.07 -26.97 -18.60
C MET A 7 -18.22 -25.83 -19.17
N VAL A 8 -17.33 -25.29 -18.37
CA VAL A 8 -16.41 -24.25 -18.81
C VAL A 8 -15.26 -24.96 -19.51
N ASN A 9 -15.13 -24.70 -20.80
CA ASN A 9 -14.08 -25.20 -21.67
C ASN A 9 -12.70 -24.96 -20.98
N ASN A 10 -11.87 -26.00 -20.93
CA ASN A 10 -10.57 -26.02 -20.27
C ASN A 10 -9.64 -24.86 -20.72
N LYS A 11 -9.83 -24.39 -21.94
CA LYS A 11 -9.13 -23.24 -22.52
C LYS A 11 -9.52 -21.91 -21.87
N TYR A 12 -10.79 -21.75 -21.49
CA TYR A 12 -11.29 -20.57 -20.79
C TYR A 12 -10.85 -20.53 -19.33
N LEU A 13 -10.83 -21.67 -18.65
CA LEU A 13 -10.30 -21.78 -17.29
C LEU A 13 -8.79 -21.53 -17.24
N LYS A 14 -8.05 -21.97 -18.24
CA LYS A 14 -6.63 -21.64 -18.36
C LYS A 14 -6.42 -20.16 -18.60
N PHE A 15 -7.17 -19.54 -19.49
CA PHE A 15 -7.13 -18.09 -19.74
C PHE A 15 -7.44 -17.30 -18.48
N LEU A 16 -8.49 -17.67 -17.73
CA LEU A 16 -8.83 -17.02 -16.46
C LEU A 16 -7.72 -17.20 -15.43
N ARG A 17 -7.15 -18.40 -15.30
CA ARG A 17 -6.07 -18.70 -14.35
C ARG A 17 -4.81 -17.89 -14.68
N ASP A 18 -4.44 -17.83 -15.94
CA ASP A 18 -3.23 -17.13 -16.39
C ASP A 18 -3.40 -15.60 -16.22
N ASN A 19 -4.61 -15.07 -16.45
CA ASN A 19 -4.91 -13.67 -16.21
C ASN A 19 -5.08 -13.36 -14.72
N TYR A 20 -5.66 -14.27 -13.92
CA TYR A 20 -5.78 -14.11 -12.47
C TYR A 20 -4.40 -14.07 -11.79
N LYS A 21 -3.49 -14.98 -12.14
CA LYS A 21 -2.09 -14.95 -11.68
C LYS A 21 -1.38 -13.66 -12.09
N LYS A 22 -1.65 -13.15 -13.29
CA LYS A 22 -1.10 -11.90 -13.78
C LYS A 22 -1.67 -10.70 -13.01
N MET A 23 -2.95 -10.74 -12.62
CA MET A 23 -3.58 -9.70 -11.81
C MET A 23 -3.10 -9.69 -10.35
N GLU A 24 -2.83 -10.87 -9.74
CA GLU A 24 -2.30 -10.95 -8.38
C GLU A 24 -0.87 -10.41 -8.25
N SER A 25 -0.10 -10.44 -9.34
CA SER A 25 1.28 -9.94 -9.34
C SER A 25 1.41 -8.47 -9.76
N ASP A 26 0.32 -7.86 -10.22
CA ASP A 26 0.32 -6.49 -10.73
C ASP A 26 -0.43 -5.57 -9.75
N PRO A 27 0.26 -4.64 -9.07
CA PRO A 27 -0.36 -3.71 -8.15
C PRO A 27 -1.21 -2.63 -8.83
N PHE A 28 -1.37 -2.67 -10.15
CA PHE A 28 -2.20 -1.71 -10.86
C PHE A 28 -3.67 -1.82 -10.45
N ASN A 29 -4.23 -0.69 -10.05
CA ASN A 29 -5.64 -0.54 -9.73
C ASN A 29 -6.08 0.88 -10.06
N THR A 30 -7.14 1.01 -10.84
CA THR A 30 -7.71 2.32 -11.22
C THR A 30 -8.25 3.11 -10.02
N SER A 31 -8.48 2.46 -8.89
CA SER A 31 -8.88 3.10 -7.63
C SER A 31 -7.69 3.61 -6.81
N ASN A 32 -6.45 3.34 -7.22
CA ASN A 32 -5.28 3.86 -6.54
C ASN A 32 -5.25 5.39 -6.64
N ARG A 33 -4.96 6.02 -5.53
CA ARG A 33 -4.75 7.48 -5.45
C ARG A 33 -3.65 7.81 -4.45
N LEU A 34 -2.98 8.92 -4.68
CA LEU A 34 -2.01 9.43 -3.72
C LEU A 34 -2.73 10.02 -2.51
N ILE A 35 -2.15 9.81 -1.32
CA ILE A 35 -2.64 10.44 -0.10
C ILE A 35 -2.52 11.97 -0.18
N THR A 36 -3.53 12.66 0.30
CA THR A 36 -3.62 14.12 0.32
C THR A 36 -3.36 14.69 1.73
N PRO A 37 -3.05 15.99 1.87
CA PRO A 37 -2.97 16.62 3.19
C PRO A 37 -4.23 16.44 4.03
N SER A 38 -5.41 16.50 3.40
CA SER A 38 -6.69 16.29 4.08
C SER A 38 -6.86 14.87 4.63
N ASP A 39 -6.34 13.86 3.93
CA ASP A 39 -6.34 12.48 4.43
C ASP A 39 -5.48 12.37 5.69
N VAL A 40 -4.28 12.96 5.68
CA VAL A 40 -3.37 12.97 6.83
C VAL A 40 -4.03 13.67 8.03
N ILE A 41 -4.56 14.87 7.83
CA ILE A 41 -5.26 15.63 8.87
C ILE A 41 -6.42 14.81 9.45
N SER A 42 -7.20 14.14 8.60
CA SER A 42 -8.31 13.30 9.03
C SER A 42 -7.86 12.14 9.92
N ILE A 43 -6.73 11.49 9.59
CA ILE A 43 -6.16 10.41 10.40
C ILE A 43 -5.78 10.92 11.79
N PHE A 44 -5.04 12.01 11.87
CA PHE A 44 -4.61 12.59 13.16
C PHE A 44 -5.78 13.12 13.99
N SER A 45 -6.78 13.72 13.34
CA SER A 45 -7.99 14.20 14.02
C SER A 45 -8.77 13.08 14.71
N ARG A 46 -8.83 11.89 14.10
CA ARG A 46 -9.44 10.69 14.73
C ARG A 46 -8.71 10.29 16.02
N LEU A 47 -7.43 10.55 16.10
CA LEU A 47 -6.61 10.34 17.30
C LEU A 47 -6.65 11.53 18.28
N LYS A 48 -7.49 12.55 18.01
CA LYS A 48 -7.59 13.81 18.78
C LYS A 48 -6.26 14.58 18.80
N ILE A 49 -5.48 14.47 17.72
CA ILE A 49 -4.22 15.20 17.53
C ILE A 49 -4.46 16.27 16.48
N ASP A 50 -4.25 17.53 16.87
CA ASP A 50 -4.23 18.65 15.92
C ASP A 50 -2.86 18.71 15.26
N TYR A 51 -2.81 18.29 13.99
CA TYR A 51 -1.58 18.20 13.23
C TYR A 51 -1.77 18.62 11.78
N GLN A 52 -0.85 19.44 11.32
CA GLN A 52 -0.76 19.87 9.92
C GLN A 52 0.51 19.28 9.28
N PRO A 53 0.40 18.50 8.20
CA PRO A 53 1.57 17.94 7.54
C PRO A 53 2.39 19.05 6.89
N LYS A 54 3.67 19.16 7.28
CA LYS A 54 4.59 20.15 6.70
C LYS A 54 5.04 19.76 5.30
N ASP A 55 5.23 18.47 5.07
CA ASP A 55 5.66 17.91 3.79
C ASP A 55 4.85 16.64 3.49
N ILE A 56 3.97 16.74 2.52
CA ILE A 56 3.13 15.63 2.09
C ILE A 56 3.91 14.50 1.42
N HIS A 57 5.11 14.80 0.91
CA HIS A 57 5.93 13.81 0.21
C HIS A 57 6.29 12.62 1.09
N PHE A 58 6.67 12.85 2.36
CA PHE A 58 6.95 11.78 3.31
C PHE A 58 5.75 10.86 3.54
N TYR A 59 4.55 11.43 3.62
CA TYR A 59 3.32 10.67 3.78
C TYR A 59 2.98 9.87 2.52
N ARG A 60 3.10 10.47 1.35
CA ARG A 60 2.90 9.76 0.07
C ARG A 60 3.83 8.57 -0.05
N LYS A 61 5.11 8.78 0.19
CA LYS A 61 6.15 7.75 0.14
C LYS A 61 5.87 6.58 1.08
N SER A 62 5.34 6.82 2.28
CA SER A 62 5.02 5.77 3.25
C SER A 62 3.91 4.80 2.80
N PHE A 63 3.13 5.17 1.78
CA PHE A 63 2.06 4.34 1.21
C PHE A 63 2.43 3.72 -0.15
N ILE A 64 3.68 3.85 -0.61
CA ILE A 64 4.11 3.34 -1.90
C ILE A 64 4.93 2.07 -1.70
N HIS A 65 4.37 0.94 -2.14
CA HIS A 65 5.08 -0.33 -2.15
C HIS A 65 6.17 -0.34 -3.24
N GLU A 66 7.29 -1.03 -2.99
CA GLU A 66 8.43 -1.09 -3.93
C GLU A 66 8.02 -1.58 -5.32
N SER A 67 7.06 -2.49 -5.42
CA SER A 67 6.56 -2.98 -6.72
C SER A 67 5.97 -1.87 -7.60
N TYR A 68 5.51 -0.75 -7.02
CA TYR A 68 4.95 0.38 -7.77
C TYR A 68 6.01 1.32 -8.37
N ARG A 69 7.29 1.06 -8.11
CA ARG A 69 8.42 1.77 -8.74
C ARG A 69 8.77 1.20 -10.11
N LYS A 70 8.54 -0.10 -10.30
CA LYS A 70 8.97 -0.84 -11.51
C LYS A 70 7.91 -1.83 -11.96
N LEU A 71 6.73 -1.33 -12.35
CA LEU A 71 5.70 -2.20 -12.91
C LEU A 71 6.04 -2.62 -14.32
N LYS A 72 6.20 -3.92 -14.55
CA LYS A 72 6.55 -4.49 -15.87
C LYS A 72 5.52 -4.17 -16.94
N CYS A 73 4.26 -4.03 -16.57
CA CYS A 73 3.15 -3.77 -17.48
C CYS A 73 2.74 -2.29 -17.54
N TYR A 74 3.50 -1.38 -16.89
CA TYR A 74 3.18 0.05 -16.87
C TYR A 74 2.93 0.63 -18.25
N GLU A 75 3.76 0.27 -19.24
CA GLU A 75 3.61 0.75 -20.61
C GLU A 75 2.27 0.36 -21.26
N SER A 76 1.65 -0.72 -20.81
CA SER A 76 0.37 -1.19 -21.34
C SER A 76 -0.84 -0.43 -20.78
N TYR A 77 -0.71 0.24 -19.63
CA TYR A 77 -1.83 0.93 -19.00
C TYR A 77 -1.55 2.40 -18.60
N LYS A 78 -0.33 2.91 -18.81
CA LYS A 78 0.01 4.30 -18.43
C LYS A 78 -0.94 5.38 -18.97
N ASN A 79 -1.59 5.12 -20.10
CA ASN A 79 -2.56 6.01 -20.70
C ASN A 79 -4.03 5.71 -20.28
N THR A 80 -4.23 4.75 -19.38
CA THR A 80 -5.57 4.42 -18.88
C THR A 80 -6.01 5.50 -17.89
N ILE A 81 -7.27 5.94 -18.00
CA ILE A 81 -7.85 6.90 -17.06
C ILE A 81 -7.77 6.35 -15.63
N GLY A 82 -7.21 7.13 -14.72
CA GLY A 82 -7.03 6.77 -13.31
C GLY A 82 -5.75 5.98 -13.00
N ALA A 83 -4.89 5.70 -14.01
CA ALA A 83 -3.56 5.16 -13.74
C ALA A 83 -2.69 6.20 -13.02
N LEU A 84 -2.04 5.80 -11.93
CA LEU A 84 -1.00 6.60 -11.31
C LEU A 84 0.34 6.37 -12.02
N ASP A 85 1.12 7.42 -12.13
CA ASP A 85 2.50 7.30 -12.61
C ASP A 85 3.35 6.48 -11.65
N LEU A 86 4.40 5.84 -12.20
CA LEU A 86 5.40 5.17 -11.37
C LEU A 86 6.01 6.19 -10.40
N GLN A 87 6.31 5.70 -9.20
CA GLN A 87 6.89 6.54 -8.15
C GLN A 87 8.39 6.28 -8.04
N ASP A 88 9.14 7.33 -7.72
CA ASP A 88 10.61 7.23 -7.62
C ASP A 88 11.08 6.58 -6.32
N GLU A 89 10.27 6.66 -5.27
CA GLU A 89 10.58 6.18 -3.94
C GLU A 89 9.47 5.29 -3.38
N SER A 90 9.85 4.36 -2.50
CA SER A 90 8.94 3.50 -1.75
C SER A 90 9.08 3.71 -0.24
N TYR A 91 8.24 3.02 0.55
CA TYR A 91 8.26 3.11 2.01
C TYR A 91 9.45 2.43 2.68
N GLU A 92 10.22 1.59 2.00
CA GLU A 92 11.23 0.69 2.62
C GLU A 92 12.22 1.41 3.55
N ARG A 93 12.73 2.56 3.17
CA ARG A 93 13.64 3.33 4.03
C ARG A 93 12.94 3.92 5.25
N LEU A 94 11.67 4.30 5.11
CA LEU A 94 10.85 4.80 6.23
C LEU A 94 10.46 3.67 7.16
N GLU A 95 10.16 2.49 6.63
CA GLU A 95 9.89 1.27 7.38
C GLU A 95 11.06 0.92 8.30
N PHE A 96 12.28 0.87 7.77
CA PHE A 96 13.48 0.58 8.55
C PHE A 96 13.65 1.50 9.76
N ILE A 97 13.46 2.81 9.57
CA ILE A 97 13.54 3.78 10.68
C ILE A 97 12.32 3.66 11.61
N GLY A 98 11.14 3.45 11.04
CA GLY A 98 9.89 3.31 11.77
C GLY A 98 9.93 2.12 12.73
N ASP A 99 10.43 0.99 12.30
CA ASP A 99 10.57 -0.21 13.12
C ASP A 99 11.47 0.05 14.33
N ALA A 100 12.64 0.66 14.12
CA ALA A 100 13.55 1.02 15.21
C ALA A 100 12.93 1.98 16.23
N LEU A 101 12.11 2.94 15.76
CA LEU A 101 11.39 3.88 16.64
C LEU A 101 10.31 3.16 17.46
N ILE A 102 9.52 2.29 16.82
CA ILE A 102 8.47 1.50 17.50
C ILE A 102 9.11 0.60 18.56
N GLU A 103 10.17 -0.11 18.22
CA GLU A 103 10.91 -0.97 19.17
C GLU A 103 11.40 -0.17 20.39
N SER A 104 11.99 1.01 20.15
CA SER A 104 12.45 1.87 21.23
C SER A 104 11.32 2.36 22.14
N ILE A 105 10.19 2.79 21.57
CA ILE A 105 9.03 3.27 22.31
C ILE A 105 8.43 2.13 23.15
N VAL A 106 8.27 0.95 22.55
CA VAL A 106 7.73 -0.22 23.26
C VAL A 106 8.65 -0.66 24.38
N ALA A 107 9.97 -0.71 24.13
CA ALA A 107 10.95 -1.08 25.16
C ALA A 107 10.90 -0.11 26.35
N ASN A 108 10.88 1.20 26.11
CA ASN A 108 10.76 2.19 27.17
C ASN A 108 9.45 2.05 27.95
N TYR A 109 8.32 1.87 27.25
CA TYR A 109 7.03 1.67 27.88
C TYR A 109 7.01 0.44 28.78
N LEU A 110 7.56 -0.68 28.33
CA LEU A 110 7.63 -1.92 29.09
C LEU A 110 8.58 -1.78 30.29
N TYR A 111 9.72 -1.12 30.11
CA TYR A 111 10.66 -0.85 31.20
C TYR A 111 10.03 -0.01 32.31
N ASP A 112 9.31 1.04 31.97
CA ASP A 112 8.66 1.92 32.94
C ASP A 112 7.49 1.23 33.65
N ARG A 113 6.76 0.36 32.95
CA ARG A 113 5.55 -0.29 33.47
C ARG A 113 5.82 -1.53 34.28
N TYR A 114 6.84 -2.30 33.90
CA TYR A 114 7.16 -3.58 34.51
C TYR A 114 8.54 -3.54 35.15
N HIS A 115 8.59 -3.20 36.43
CA HIS A 115 9.83 -3.17 37.22
C HIS A 115 10.38 -4.58 37.52
N ILE A 116 10.08 -5.58 36.71
CA ILE A 116 10.55 -6.95 36.88
C ILE A 116 11.78 -7.13 36.01
N ILE A 117 12.87 -6.93 36.59
CA ILE A 117 14.16 -7.44 36.10
C ILE A 117 14.81 -8.18 37.24
#